data_7d6b76927137dfcf915f6b88f504d278
#
_entry.id   7d6b76927137dfcf915f6b88f504d278
#
_cell.length_a   1.000
_cell.length_b   1.000
_cell.length_c   1.000
_cell.angle_alpha   90.00
_cell.angle_beta   90.00
_cell.angle_gamma   90.00
#
_symmetry.space_group_name_H-M   'P 1'
#
loop_
_entity.id
_entity.type
_entity.pdbx_description
1 polymer ?
#
loop_
_entity_poly.entity_id
_entity_poly.type
_entity_poly.pdbx_seq_one_letter_code
_entity_poly.pdbx_strand_id
1 'polypeptide(L)'
;LINLQSQREGVPFPAVIEILMMELTFEVLREAGVRMPRAVGQTLSIVGALVIGQAAVEAGLVSNVLVVVVAFSAIASFVSPIYNFSIAARLIRFILIIMAASLGLYGVLLSLIIMVIHLVSLRSFGIPYLTPVAPFKMKDQSDIFIRVPIWGDRYRPTYLMTKAPVKTKKSPPPSAPNQDSGGKGNE
;
A
#
# COMPACT_ATOMS: atom_id res chain seq x y z
N LEU A 1 27.72 0.19 -6.37
CA LEU A 1 27.58 -1.25 -6.64
C LEU A 1 28.76 -2.06 -6.10
N ILE A 2 30.02 -1.64 -6.34
CA ILE A 2 31.22 -2.36 -5.87
C ILE A 2 31.22 -2.50 -4.34
N ASN A 3 30.92 -1.43 -3.58
CA ASN A 3 30.84 -1.48 -2.12
C ASN A 3 29.70 -2.37 -1.58
N LEU A 4 28.63 -2.55 -2.34
CA LEU A 4 27.54 -3.46 -1.97
C LEU A 4 27.95 -4.91 -2.20
N GLN A 5 28.77 -5.16 -3.21
CA GLN A 5 29.25 -6.48 -3.54
C GLN A 5 30.32 -6.95 -2.53
N SER A 6 31.24 -6.06 -2.10
CA SER A 6 32.25 -6.38 -1.09
C SER A 6 31.66 -6.69 0.29
N GLN A 7 30.55 -6.08 0.67
CA GLN A 7 29.85 -6.40 1.93
C GLN A 7 29.20 -7.78 1.96
N ARG A 8 29.11 -8.45 0.81
CA ARG A 8 28.52 -9.79 0.68
C ARG A 8 29.55 -10.90 0.59
N GLU A 9 30.85 -10.57 0.49
CA GLU A 9 31.94 -11.57 0.37
C GLU A 9 32.05 -12.51 1.59
N GLY A 10 31.47 -12.09 2.74
CA GLY A 10 31.44 -12.91 3.97
C GLY A 10 30.17 -13.75 4.15
N VAL A 11 29.16 -13.64 3.28
CA VAL A 11 27.88 -14.33 3.46
C VAL A 11 27.83 -15.58 2.58
N PRO A 12 27.59 -16.78 3.15
CA PRO A 12 27.64 -18.05 2.42
C PRO A 12 26.41 -18.29 1.53
N PHE A 13 25.34 -17.48 1.65
CA PHE A 13 24.08 -17.70 0.95
C PHE A 13 23.90 -16.74 -0.24
N PRO A 14 23.20 -17.19 -1.31
CA PRO A 14 22.71 -16.29 -2.34
C PRO A 14 21.75 -15.26 -1.77
N ALA A 15 21.72 -14.03 -2.32
CA ALA A 15 20.86 -12.93 -1.86
C ALA A 15 19.38 -13.32 -1.71
N VAL A 16 18.90 -14.19 -2.57
CA VAL A 16 17.51 -14.66 -2.54
C VAL A 16 17.21 -15.43 -1.26
N ILE A 17 18.11 -16.30 -0.86
CA ILE A 17 17.95 -17.10 0.38
C ILE A 17 18.04 -16.18 1.59
N GLU A 18 18.97 -15.21 1.60
CA GLU A 18 19.08 -14.21 2.66
C GLU A 18 17.75 -13.44 2.82
N ILE A 19 17.19 -12.90 1.70
CA ILE A 19 15.94 -12.15 1.70
C ILE A 19 14.80 -13.02 2.19
N LEU A 20 14.65 -14.24 1.67
CA LEU A 20 13.57 -15.14 2.05
C LEU A 20 13.63 -15.54 3.52
N MET A 21 14.82 -15.83 4.05
CA MET A 21 15.00 -16.12 5.48
C MET A 21 14.58 -14.93 6.35
N MET A 22 15.01 -13.72 6.00
CA MET A 22 14.67 -12.52 6.76
C MET A 22 13.18 -12.21 6.67
N GLU A 23 12.59 -12.24 5.48
CA GLU A 23 11.14 -12.00 5.29
C GLU A 23 10.30 -13.04 6.08
N LEU A 24 10.69 -14.32 6.02
CA LEU A 24 10.01 -15.38 6.78
C LEU A 24 10.12 -15.14 8.29
N THR A 25 11.31 -14.79 8.77
CA THR A 25 11.54 -14.47 10.19
C THR A 25 10.68 -13.32 10.65
N PHE A 26 10.62 -12.23 9.88
CA PHE A 26 9.77 -11.09 10.18
C PHE A 26 8.28 -11.43 10.12
N GLU A 27 7.86 -12.31 9.20
CA GLU A 27 6.46 -12.74 9.13
C GLU A 27 6.06 -13.56 10.36
N VAL A 28 6.94 -14.46 10.82
CA VAL A 28 6.73 -15.24 12.06
C VAL A 28 6.64 -14.32 13.28
N LEU A 29 7.55 -13.33 13.40
CA LEU A 29 7.52 -12.36 14.49
C LEU A 29 6.25 -11.51 14.49
N ARG A 30 5.79 -11.11 13.32
CA ARG A 30 4.56 -10.34 13.14
C ARG A 30 3.32 -11.16 13.51
N GLU A 31 3.24 -12.40 13.02
CA GLU A 31 2.14 -13.31 13.34
C GLU A 31 2.08 -13.60 14.85
N ALA A 32 3.22 -13.83 15.48
CA ALA A 32 3.32 -13.97 16.92
C ALA A 32 2.84 -12.69 17.65
N GLY A 33 3.27 -11.52 17.19
CA GLY A 33 2.88 -10.23 17.77
C GLY A 33 1.39 -9.94 17.69
N VAL A 34 0.71 -10.35 16.63
CA VAL A 34 -0.76 -10.17 16.48
C VAL A 34 -1.56 -11.06 17.43
N ARG A 35 -1.04 -12.25 17.76
CA ARG A 35 -1.70 -13.22 18.67
C ARG A 35 -1.50 -12.91 20.15
N MET A 36 -0.58 -12.03 20.48
CA MET A 36 -0.28 -11.64 21.86
C MET A 36 -1.06 -10.41 22.31
N PRO A 37 -1.23 -10.18 23.63
CA PRO A 37 -1.74 -8.91 24.15
C PRO A 37 -0.91 -7.75 23.62
N ARG A 38 -1.56 -6.64 23.22
CA ARG A 38 -0.94 -5.52 22.48
C ARG A 38 0.39 -5.03 23.06
N ALA A 39 0.47 -4.87 24.38
CA ALA A 39 1.69 -4.38 25.03
C ALA A 39 2.88 -5.37 24.86
N VAL A 40 2.63 -6.65 25.01
CA VAL A 40 3.65 -7.71 24.91
C VAL A 40 4.02 -7.96 23.44
N GLY A 41 3.02 -8.04 22.56
CA GLY A 41 3.24 -8.30 21.14
C GLY A 41 4.08 -7.22 20.46
N GLN A 42 3.83 -5.94 20.78
CA GLN A 42 4.61 -4.84 20.23
C GLN A 42 6.07 -4.87 20.68
N THR A 43 6.29 -5.07 21.99
CA THR A 43 7.65 -5.18 22.56
C THR A 43 8.41 -6.36 21.97
N LEU A 44 7.77 -7.54 21.89
CA LEU A 44 8.39 -8.73 21.32
C LEU A 44 8.74 -8.57 19.86
N SER A 45 7.87 -7.92 19.09
CA SER A 45 8.14 -7.67 17.66
C SER A 45 9.35 -6.76 17.45
N ILE A 46 9.47 -5.69 18.25
CA ILE A 46 10.58 -4.74 18.13
C ILE A 46 11.89 -5.37 18.63
N VAL A 47 11.89 -5.94 19.84
CA VAL A 47 13.08 -6.55 20.44
C VAL A 47 13.50 -7.79 19.65
N GLY A 48 12.56 -8.64 19.25
CA GLY A 48 12.83 -9.81 18.44
C GLY A 48 13.45 -9.46 17.10
N ALA A 49 12.90 -8.45 16.40
CA ALA A 49 13.46 -8.00 15.12
C ALA A 49 14.88 -7.44 15.27
N LEU A 50 15.15 -6.65 16.32
CA LEU A 50 16.46 -6.07 16.59
C LEU A 50 17.47 -7.16 16.95
N VAL A 51 17.14 -8.01 17.93
CA VAL A 51 18.06 -9.07 18.43
C VAL A 51 18.35 -10.11 17.35
N ILE A 52 17.32 -10.59 16.66
CA ILE A 52 17.49 -11.59 15.59
C ILE A 52 18.22 -10.98 14.40
N GLY A 53 17.88 -9.74 14.01
CA GLY A 53 18.57 -9.04 12.93
C GLY A 53 20.06 -8.85 13.22
N GLN A 54 20.40 -8.39 14.42
CA GLN A 54 21.79 -8.20 14.83
C GLN A 54 22.54 -9.53 14.92
N ALA A 55 21.96 -10.54 15.56
CA ALA A 55 22.57 -11.86 15.65
C ALA A 55 22.80 -12.51 14.28
N ALA A 56 21.88 -12.35 13.34
CA ALA A 56 22.02 -12.87 11.99
C ALA A 56 23.17 -12.20 11.20
N VAL A 57 23.37 -10.89 11.42
CA VAL A 57 24.51 -10.15 10.86
C VAL A 57 25.83 -10.58 11.50
N GLU A 58 25.89 -10.65 12.83
CA GLU A 58 27.08 -11.06 13.57
C GLU A 58 27.51 -12.50 13.23
N ALA A 59 26.51 -13.37 13.00
CA ALA A 59 26.75 -14.74 12.53
C ALA A 59 27.18 -14.84 11.05
N GLY A 60 27.18 -13.72 10.30
CA GLY A 60 27.49 -13.71 8.87
C GLY A 60 26.44 -14.41 8.00
N LEU A 61 25.21 -14.59 8.50
CA LEU A 61 24.12 -15.24 7.75
C LEU A 61 23.47 -14.32 6.74
N VAL A 62 23.44 -13.02 7.03
CA VAL A 62 22.85 -11.99 6.19
C VAL A 62 23.70 -10.73 6.16
N SER A 63 23.65 -9.99 5.07
CA SER A 63 24.38 -8.73 4.93
C SER A 63 23.68 -7.59 5.70
N ASN A 64 24.44 -6.65 6.25
CA ASN A 64 23.92 -5.47 6.95
C ASN A 64 22.96 -4.66 6.09
N VAL A 65 23.28 -4.49 4.81
CA VAL A 65 22.45 -3.73 3.86
C VAL A 65 21.09 -4.39 3.69
N LEU A 66 21.06 -5.71 3.61
CA LEU A 66 19.82 -6.45 3.44
C LEU A 66 18.89 -6.31 4.65
N VAL A 67 19.46 -6.37 5.86
CA VAL A 67 18.69 -6.14 7.10
C VAL A 67 18.03 -4.76 7.09
N VAL A 68 18.76 -3.71 6.67
CA VAL A 68 18.19 -2.36 6.55
C VAL A 68 17.05 -2.29 5.55
N VAL A 69 17.21 -2.90 4.36
CA VAL A 69 16.16 -2.94 3.32
C VAL A 69 14.91 -3.67 3.81
N VAL A 70 15.07 -4.82 4.45
CA VAL A 70 13.96 -5.61 4.98
C VAL A 70 13.27 -4.88 6.13
N ALA A 71 14.03 -4.25 7.04
CA ALA A 71 13.47 -3.44 8.12
C ALA A 71 12.66 -2.25 7.59
N PHE A 72 13.18 -1.53 6.59
CA PHE A 72 12.45 -0.45 5.94
C PHE A 72 11.16 -0.95 5.28
N SER A 73 11.22 -2.08 4.59
CA SER A 73 10.07 -2.73 3.99
C SER A 73 9.01 -3.15 5.04
N ALA A 74 9.46 -3.65 6.19
CA ALA A 74 8.57 -3.99 7.30
C ALA A 74 7.87 -2.74 7.86
N ILE A 75 8.59 -1.64 8.07
CA ILE A 75 8.02 -0.36 8.52
C ILE A 75 7.03 0.18 7.50
N ALA A 76 7.37 0.16 6.21
CA ALA A 76 6.49 0.61 5.13
C ALA A 76 5.14 -0.15 5.10
N SER A 77 5.11 -1.39 5.56
CA SER A 77 3.87 -2.17 5.66
C SER A 77 2.85 -1.61 6.64
N PHE A 78 3.25 -0.78 7.61
CA PHE A 78 2.35 -0.11 8.57
C PHE A 78 1.68 1.14 8.01
N VAL A 79 2.14 1.66 6.89
CA VAL A 79 1.54 2.83 6.24
C VAL A 79 0.12 2.54 5.75
N SER A 80 -0.17 1.27 5.42
CA SER A 80 -1.50 0.89 4.96
C SER A 80 -2.49 0.80 6.13
N PRO A 81 -3.60 1.58 6.12
CA PRO A 81 -4.62 1.52 7.16
C PRO A 81 -5.50 0.26 7.07
N ILE A 82 -5.47 -0.45 5.94
CA ILE A 82 -6.29 -1.62 5.68
C ILE A 82 -5.47 -2.89 5.87
N TYR A 83 -5.78 -3.67 6.90
CA TYR A 83 -5.07 -4.90 7.25
C TYR A 83 -5.04 -5.93 6.10
N ASN A 84 -6.17 -6.15 5.43
CA ASN A 84 -6.27 -7.09 4.30
C ASN A 84 -5.38 -6.69 3.12
N PHE A 85 -5.22 -5.39 2.88
CA PHE A 85 -4.32 -4.89 1.85
C PHE A 85 -2.85 -5.21 2.19
N SER A 86 -2.47 -5.05 3.46
CA SER A 86 -1.12 -5.40 3.93
C SER A 86 -0.82 -6.89 3.76
N ILE A 87 -1.80 -7.78 3.96
CA ILE A 87 -1.64 -9.22 3.70
C ILE A 87 -1.42 -9.49 2.21
N ALA A 88 -2.25 -8.91 1.35
CA ALA A 88 -2.12 -9.07 -0.10
C ALA A 88 -0.77 -8.56 -0.60
N ALA A 89 -0.33 -7.39 -0.16
CA ALA A 89 0.96 -6.81 -0.53
C ALA A 89 2.15 -7.70 -0.11
N ARG A 90 2.06 -8.38 1.04
CA ARG A 90 3.07 -9.34 1.50
C ARG A 90 3.15 -10.56 0.60
N LEU A 91 2.01 -11.16 0.27
CA LEU A 91 1.98 -12.31 -0.63
C LEU A 91 2.56 -11.98 -2.00
N ILE A 92 2.20 -10.82 -2.55
CA ILE A 92 2.75 -10.32 -3.81
C ILE A 92 4.26 -10.13 -3.71
N ARG A 93 4.78 -9.64 -2.58
CA ARG A 93 6.22 -9.47 -2.36
C ARG A 93 6.97 -10.79 -2.49
N PHE A 94 6.50 -11.89 -1.88
CA PHE A 94 7.13 -13.20 -2.03
C PHE A 94 7.18 -13.65 -3.50
N ILE A 95 6.09 -13.45 -4.24
CA ILE A 95 6.06 -13.76 -5.67
C ILE A 95 7.08 -12.92 -6.43
N LEU A 96 7.16 -11.61 -6.15
CA LEU A 96 8.12 -10.71 -6.79
C LEU A 96 9.58 -11.09 -6.48
N ILE A 97 9.89 -11.52 -5.25
CA ILE A 97 11.23 -12.00 -4.87
C ILE A 97 11.61 -13.23 -5.68
N ILE A 98 10.72 -14.21 -5.80
CA ILE A 98 10.96 -15.43 -6.57
C ILE A 98 11.14 -15.11 -8.05
N MET A 99 10.31 -14.24 -8.61
CA MET A 99 10.43 -13.82 -10.02
C MET A 99 11.69 -12.99 -10.28
N ALA A 100 12.08 -12.14 -9.32
CA ALA A 100 13.34 -11.41 -9.38
C ALA A 100 14.56 -12.36 -9.32
N ALA A 101 14.46 -13.43 -8.54
CA ALA A 101 15.50 -14.43 -8.40
C ALA A 101 15.72 -15.24 -9.68
N SER A 102 14.63 -15.57 -10.39
CA SER A 102 14.68 -16.43 -11.58
C SER A 102 15.00 -15.64 -12.86
N LEU A 103 14.41 -14.47 -13.03
CA LEU A 103 14.45 -13.68 -14.27
C LEU A 103 15.05 -12.28 -14.09
N GLY A 104 15.54 -11.95 -12.89
CA GLY A 104 16.07 -10.63 -12.59
C GLY A 104 15.04 -9.51 -12.73
N LEU A 105 15.49 -8.36 -13.21
CA LEU A 105 14.63 -7.18 -13.40
C LEU A 105 13.47 -7.47 -14.38
N TYR A 106 13.69 -8.29 -15.39
CA TYR A 106 12.66 -8.69 -16.33
C TYR A 106 11.51 -9.42 -15.62
N GLY A 107 11.83 -10.32 -14.68
CA GLY A 107 10.82 -11.03 -13.88
C GLY A 107 9.98 -10.08 -13.03
N VAL A 108 10.59 -9.06 -12.45
CA VAL A 108 9.86 -8.04 -11.69
C VAL A 108 8.89 -7.27 -12.58
N LEU A 109 9.36 -6.78 -13.72
CA LEU A 109 8.51 -6.03 -14.67
C LEU A 109 7.35 -6.88 -15.18
N LEU A 110 7.62 -8.14 -15.55
CA LEU A 110 6.59 -9.07 -16.01
C LEU A 110 5.54 -9.32 -14.93
N SER A 111 5.97 -9.55 -13.69
CA SER A 111 5.05 -9.75 -12.56
C SER A 111 4.19 -8.54 -12.28
N LEU A 112 4.75 -7.32 -12.37
CA LEU A 112 4.01 -6.07 -12.22
C LEU A 112 2.95 -5.91 -13.33
N ILE A 113 3.30 -6.22 -14.58
CA ILE A 113 2.35 -6.18 -15.70
C ILE A 113 1.21 -7.17 -15.48
N ILE A 114 1.52 -8.42 -15.11
CA ILE A 114 0.51 -9.44 -14.81
C ILE A 114 -0.39 -9.00 -13.66
N MET A 115 0.18 -8.41 -12.61
CA MET A 115 -0.57 -7.88 -11.47
C MET A 115 -1.54 -6.78 -11.90
N VAL A 116 -1.09 -5.83 -12.73
CA VAL A 116 -1.95 -4.76 -13.25
C VAL A 116 -3.07 -5.33 -14.12
N ILE A 117 -2.78 -6.28 -15.01
CA ILE A 117 -3.79 -6.96 -15.84
C ILE A 117 -4.81 -7.68 -14.95
N HIS A 118 -4.35 -8.36 -13.92
CA HIS A 118 -5.23 -9.02 -12.96
C HIS A 118 -6.16 -8.03 -12.26
N LEU A 119 -5.63 -6.91 -11.74
CA LEU A 119 -6.42 -5.87 -11.08
C LEU A 119 -7.47 -5.23 -12.02
N VAL A 120 -7.11 -5.03 -13.30
CA VAL A 120 -8.03 -4.49 -14.31
C VAL A 120 -9.15 -5.50 -14.64
N SER A 121 -8.82 -6.80 -14.63
CA SER A 121 -9.79 -7.87 -14.91
C SER A 121 -10.76 -8.15 -13.76
N LEU A 122 -10.39 -7.77 -12.52
CA LEU A 122 -11.22 -8.01 -11.34
C LEU A 122 -12.52 -7.21 -11.40
N ARG A 123 -13.62 -7.89 -11.07
CA ARG A 123 -14.95 -7.27 -10.95
C ARG A 123 -15.57 -7.61 -9.61
N SER A 124 -16.17 -6.60 -8.98
CA SER A 124 -16.94 -6.76 -7.75
C SER A 124 -18.39 -6.35 -8.01
N PHE A 125 -19.33 -7.26 -7.82
CA PHE A 125 -20.76 -7.05 -8.12
C PHE A 125 -21.04 -6.53 -9.54
N GLY A 126 -20.25 -7.01 -10.53
CA GLY A 126 -20.37 -6.59 -11.93
C GLY A 126 -19.63 -5.29 -12.29
N ILE A 127 -19.13 -4.55 -11.30
CA ILE A 127 -18.39 -3.29 -11.51
C ILE A 127 -16.88 -3.62 -11.53
N PRO A 128 -16.11 -3.09 -12.52
CA PRO A 128 -14.66 -3.26 -12.53
C PRO A 128 -14.01 -2.67 -11.27
N TYR A 129 -13.09 -3.40 -10.66
CA TYR A 129 -12.45 -3.03 -9.39
C TYR A 129 -11.71 -1.68 -9.46
N LEU A 130 -11.03 -1.43 -10.57
CA LEU A 130 -10.28 -0.19 -10.79
C LEU A 130 -11.11 0.97 -11.37
N THR A 131 -12.46 0.86 -11.38
CA THR A 131 -13.29 1.98 -11.81
C THR A 131 -13.07 3.20 -10.90
N PRO A 132 -12.93 4.40 -11.47
CA PRO A 132 -13.05 4.82 -12.87
C PRO A 132 -11.71 4.95 -13.62
N VAL A 133 -10.62 4.42 -13.05
CA VAL A 133 -9.29 4.45 -13.70
C VAL A 133 -9.27 3.49 -14.89
N ALA A 134 -9.83 2.30 -14.71
CA ALA A 134 -10.00 1.32 -15.77
C ALA A 134 -11.44 0.73 -15.73
N PRO A 135 -12.30 0.95 -16.76
CA PRO A 135 -12.06 1.73 -17.96
C PRO A 135 -11.98 3.24 -17.72
N PHE A 136 -11.08 3.91 -18.45
CA PHE A 136 -10.82 5.34 -18.24
C PHE A 136 -12.02 6.20 -18.69
N LYS A 137 -12.61 6.94 -17.74
CA LYS A 137 -13.73 7.85 -17.98
C LYS A 137 -13.42 9.23 -17.41
N MET A 138 -13.17 10.20 -18.29
CA MET A 138 -12.79 11.57 -17.90
C MET A 138 -13.79 12.23 -16.92
N LYS A 139 -15.10 11.98 -17.09
CA LYS A 139 -16.14 12.56 -16.24
C LYS A 139 -16.12 12.04 -14.80
N ASP A 140 -15.67 10.82 -14.60
CA ASP A 140 -15.67 10.17 -13.28
C ASP A 140 -14.31 10.34 -12.56
N GLN A 141 -13.33 10.98 -13.24
CA GLN A 141 -11.98 11.25 -12.70
C GLN A 141 -11.93 12.44 -11.74
N SER A 142 -12.95 13.30 -11.77
CA SER A 142 -12.94 14.57 -11.04
C SER A 142 -12.86 14.45 -9.52
N ASP A 143 -13.12 13.26 -8.97
CA ASP A 143 -13.14 13.02 -7.51
C ASP A 143 -12.02 12.07 -7.03
N ILE A 144 -11.13 11.61 -7.94
CA ILE A 144 -10.05 10.67 -7.60
C ILE A 144 -8.76 11.40 -7.27
N PHE A 145 -8.31 12.29 -8.18
CA PHE A 145 -7.04 13.00 -8.04
C PHE A 145 -7.23 14.39 -7.42
N ILE A 146 -8.34 15.05 -7.70
CA ILE A 146 -8.65 16.39 -7.20
C ILE A 146 -10.10 16.38 -6.74
N ARG A 147 -10.33 16.62 -5.45
CA ARG A 147 -11.68 16.71 -4.91
C ARG A 147 -12.35 17.98 -5.41
N VAL A 148 -13.37 17.81 -6.24
CA VAL A 148 -14.18 18.93 -6.74
C VAL A 148 -15.06 19.47 -5.62
N PRO A 149 -15.20 20.81 -5.47
CA PRO A 149 -16.14 21.40 -4.50
C PRO A 149 -17.57 20.88 -4.72
N ILE A 150 -18.32 20.71 -3.63
CA ILE A 150 -19.68 20.11 -3.63
C ILE A 150 -20.62 20.82 -4.62
N TRP A 151 -20.50 22.14 -4.76
CA TRP A 151 -21.30 22.92 -5.70
C TRP A 151 -20.92 22.69 -7.19
N GLY A 152 -19.72 22.15 -7.46
CA GLY A 152 -19.23 21.77 -8.80
C GLY A 152 -19.57 20.33 -9.19
N ASP A 153 -19.80 19.43 -8.22
CA ASP A 153 -20.07 18.01 -8.46
C ASP A 153 -21.54 17.77 -8.79
N ARG A 154 -21.87 17.82 -10.09
CA ARG A 154 -23.24 17.70 -10.59
C ARG A 154 -23.62 16.33 -11.07
N TYR A 155 -22.65 15.51 -11.42
CA TYR A 155 -22.92 14.25 -12.10
C TYR A 155 -22.79 13.07 -11.15
N ARG A 156 -23.68 12.09 -11.31
CA ARG A 156 -23.49 10.81 -10.66
C ARG A 156 -22.47 10.00 -11.43
N PRO A 157 -21.63 9.20 -10.74
CA PRO A 157 -20.68 8.33 -11.40
C PRO A 157 -21.37 7.43 -12.44
N THR A 158 -20.80 7.35 -13.64
CA THR A 158 -21.43 6.62 -14.76
C THR A 158 -21.50 5.11 -14.55
N TYR A 159 -20.69 4.56 -13.64
CA TYR A 159 -20.71 3.13 -13.32
C TYR A 159 -21.93 2.68 -12.50
N LEU A 160 -22.65 3.61 -11.89
CA LEU A 160 -23.87 3.28 -11.12
C LEU A 160 -25.11 3.03 -12.00
N MET A 161 -24.99 3.19 -13.33
CA MET A 161 -26.10 2.98 -14.30
C MET A 161 -27.45 3.59 -13.87
N THR A 162 -27.42 4.74 -13.22
CA THR A 162 -28.63 5.39 -12.69
C THR A 162 -29.47 6.01 -13.82
N LYS A 163 -30.79 5.87 -13.73
CA LYS A 163 -31.75 6.50 -14.68
C LYS A 163 -31.66 8.04 -14.66
N ALA A 164 -31.15 8.63 -13.58
CA ALA A 164 -30.99 10.08 -13.42
C ALA A 164 -29.49 10.42 -13.28
N PRO A 165 -28.82 10.86 -14.36
CA PRO A 165 -27.38 11.11 -14.35
C PRO A 165 -26.97 12.39 -13.60
N VAL A 166 -27.92 13.29 -13.32
CA VAL A 166 -27.67 14.56 -12.61
C VAL A 166 -28.09 14.45 -11.17
N LYS A 167 -27.20 14.84 -10.22
CA LYS A 167 -27.47 14.81 -8.77
C LYS A 167 -28.38 15.95 -8.34
N THR A 168 -28.04 17.17 -8.73
CA THR A 168 -28.68 18.40 -8.26
C THR A 168 -28.73 19.46 -9.34
N LYS A 169 -29.67 20.44 -9.18
CA LYS A 169 -29.66 21.68 -9.96
C LYS A 169 -28.39 22.47 -9.61
N LYS A 170 -27.99 23.39 -10.51
CA LYS A 170 -26.81 24.23 -10.33
C LYS A 170 -26.93 25.03 -9.04
N SER A 171 -26.10 24.71 -8.03
CA SER A 171 -25.99 25.54 -6.83
C SER A 171 -24.93 26.61 -7.07
N PRO A 172 -25.16 27.86 -6.69
CA PRO A 172 -24.11 28.87 -6.69
C PRO A 172 -23.00 28.50 -5.69
N PRO A 173 -21.75 28.99 -5.88
CA PRO A 173 -20.74 28.86 -4.85
C PRO A 173 -21.21 29.49 -3.54
N PRO A 174 -20.72 29.03 -2.37
CA PRO A 174 -21.10 29.60 -1.11
C PRO A 174 -20.73 31.08 -1.09
N SER A 175 -21.72 31.96 -0.83
CA SER A 175 -21.51 33.38 -0.58
C SER A 175 -21.04 33.59 0.85
N ALA A 176 -20.32 34.69 1.10
CA ALA A 176 -19.97 35.11 2.44
C ALA A 176 -21.27 35.25 3.28
N PRO A 177 -21.25 34.92 4.58
CA PRO A 177 -22.41 35.12 5.46
C PRO A 177 -22.83 36.58 5.41
N ASN A 178 -24.13 36.82 5.13
CA ASN A 178 -24.68 38.18 5.18
C ASN A 178 -24.47 38.73 6.58
N GLN A 179 -23.71 39.80 6.69
CA GLN A 179 -23.51 40.53 7.97
C GLN A 179 -24.79 41.26 8.43
N ASP A 180 -25.84 41.31 7.59
CA ASP A 180 -27.05 42.09 7.86
C ASP A 180 -28.17 41.38 8.61
N SER A 181 -27.99 40.14 9.06
CA SER A 181 -29.04 39.44 9.82
C SER A 181 -29.01 39.69 11.35
N GLY A 182 -28.16 40.61 11.82
CA GLY A 182 -27.95 40.89 13.25
C GLY A 182 -28.62 42.17 13.80
N GLY A 183 -29.65 42.70 13.14
CA GLY A 183 -30.18 43.98 13.56
C GLY A 183 -31.65 44.27 13.31
N LYS A 184 -32.56 43.41 13.72
CA LYS A 184 -33.96 43.79 13.99
C LYS A 184 -34.45 42.97 15.18
N GLY A 185 -33.97 43.35 16.38
CA GLY A 185 -34.62 43.07 17.64
C GLY A 185 -35.88 43.94 17.73
N ASN A 186 -36.94 43.28 18.11
CA ASN A 186 -38.25 43.89 18.39
C ASN A 186 -38.11 45.03 19.44
N GLU A 187 -38.58 46.20 19.11
CA GLU A 187 -39.22 47.13 20.03
C GLU A 187 -40.71 46.96 19.93
#